data_ae2318157b0292d80bb3739bd88bb5c7
#
_entry.id   ae2318157b0292d80bb3739bd88bb5c7
#
_cell.length_a   1.000
_cell.length_b   1.000
_cell.length_c   1.000
_cell.angle_alpha   90.00
_cell.angle_beta   90.00
_cell.angle_gamma   90.00
#
_symmetry.space_group_name_H-M   'P 1'
#
loop_
_entity.id
_entity.type
_entity.pdbx_description
1 polymer ?
#
loop_
_entity_poly.entity_id
_entity_poly.type
_entity_poly.pdbx_seq_one_letter_code
_entity_poly.pdbx_strand_id
1 'polypeptide(L)'
;MMNVTLYCSDHSHSAKNSVIYFKWMAVEMEEYYQQGDLERKLDFSITPFFDRATCNPFKYQLGYIDVIAFPLFDTFCDFLSDLREQLITEGLEPNRRLLQQKIDETKTIMADQGQSQQNSTS
;
A
#
# COMPACT_ATOMS: atom_id res chain seq x y z
N MET A 1 -24.87 0.03 9.40
CA MET A 1 -24.40 -1.37 9.21
C MET A 1 -24.13 -1.69 7.74
N MET A 2 -25.13 -1.60 6.85
CA MET A 2 -24.98 -2.00 5.44
C MET A 2 -23.89 -1.25 4.69
N ASN A 3 -23.71 0.05 4.94
CA ASN A 3 -22.64 0.85 4.33
C ASN A 3 -21.25 0.40 4.76
N VAL A 4 -21.01 0.11 6.03
CA VAL A 4 -19.72 -0.35 6.54
C VAL A 4 -19.35 -1.71 5.93
N THR A 5 -20.31 -2.63 5.84
CA THR A 5 -20.11 -3.93 5.21
C THR A 5 -19.72 -3.79 3.74
N LEU A 6 -20.38 -2.90 2.99
CA LEU A 6 -20.06 -2.64 1.60
C LEU A 6 -18.65 -2.06 1.44
N TYR A 7 -18.29 -1.07 2.25
CA TYR A 7 -16.93 -0.51 2.26
C TYR A 7 -15.86 -1.56 2.62
N CYS A 8 -16.12 -2.40 3.61
CA CYS A 8 -15.21 -3.50 3.94
C CYS A 8 -15.04 -4.48 2.78
N SER A 9 -16.11 -4.74 2.02
CA SER A 9 -16.06 -5.60 0.85
C SER A 9 -15.20 -5.00 -0.26
N ASP A 10 -15.36 -3.72 -0.55
CA ASP A 10 -14.57 -2.99 -1.54
C ASP A 10 -13.06 -2.98 -1.20
N HIS A 11 -12.73 -2.85 0.09
CA HIS A 11 -11.35 -2.83 0.58
C HIS A 11 -10.84 -4.20 1.02
N SER A 12 -11.57 -5.28 0.75
CA SER A 12 -11.27 -6.64 1.26
C SER A 12 -9.93 -7.21 0.79
N HIS A 13 -9.40 -6.74 -0.34
CA HIS A 13 -8.11 -7.18 -0.85
C HIS A 13 -6.97 -6.95 0.15
N SER A 14 -7.04 -5.88 0.94
CA SER A 14 -6.03 -5.54 1.96
C SER A 14 -5.95 -6.55 3.12
N ALA A 15 -7.05 -7.26 3.39
CA ALA A 15 -7.15 -8.30 4.43
C ALA A 15 -6.96 -9.74 3.88
N LYS A 16 -6.59 -9.91 2.61
CA LYS A 16 -6.26 -11.22 2.03
C LYS A 16 -4.85 -11.66 2.43
N ASN A 17 -4.56 -12.95 2.24
CA ASN A 17 -3.19 -13.42 2.43
C ASN A 17 -2.20 -12.62 1.56
N SER A 18 -0.95 -12.54 1.99
CA SER A 18 0.05 -11.66 1.40
C SER A 18 0.28 -11.90 -0.10
N VAL A 19 0.21 -13.13 -0.57
CA VAL A 19 0.39 -13.45 -2.00
C VAL A 19 -0.71 -12.83 -2.85
N ILE A 20 -1.95 -12.94 -2.40
CA ILE A 20 -3.11 -12.36 -3.08
C ILE A 20 -3.08 -10.83 -2.96
N TYR A 21 -2.79 -10.31 -1.78
CA TYR A 21 -2.68 -8.88 -1.52
C TYR A 21 -1.68 -8.20 -2.45
N PHE A 22 -0.45 -8.71 -2.56
CA PHE A 22 0.58 -8.12 -3.41
C PHE A 22 0.24 -8.19 -4.91
N LYS A 23 -0.52 -9.19 -5.35
CA LYS A 23 -1.04 -9.23 -6.73
C LYS A 23 -2.06 -8.12 -6.98
N TRP A 24 -3.01 -7.92 -6.07
CA TRP A 24 -3.97 -6.83 -6.15
C TRP A 24 -3.30 -5.46 -6.10
N MET A 25 -2.36 -5.29 -5.18
CA MET A 25 -1.57 -4.07 -5.06
C MET A 25 -0.86 -3.73 -6.38
N ALA A 26 -0.25 -4.69 -7.05
CA ALA A 26 0.44 -4.47 -8.31
C ALA A 26 -0.51 -3.98 -9.42
N VAL A 27 -1.71 -4.56 -9.51
CA VAL A 27 -2.74 -4.17 -10.49
C VAL A 27 -3.26 -2.77 -10.17
N GLU A 28 -3.59 -2.49 -8.93
CA GLU A 28 -4.09 -1.19 -8.48
C GLU A 28 -3.08 -0.07 -8.71
N MET A 29 -1.83 -0.30 -8.35
CA MET A 29 -0.76 0.69 -8.57
C MET A 29 -0.50 0.94 -10.05
N GLU A 30 -0.57 -0.09 -10.90
CA GLU A 30 -0.43 0.10 -12.34
C GLU A 30 -1.59 0.93 -12.92
N GLU A 31 -2.81 0.73 -12.47
CA GLU A 31 -3.97 1.55 -12.86
C GLU A 31 -3.76 3.02 -12.50
N TYR A 32 -3.30 3.31 -11.28
CA TYR A 32 -2.99 4.67 -10.84
C TYR A 32 -1.87 5.31 -11.67
N TYR A 33 -0.83 4.56 -11.98
CA TYR A 33 0.27 5.04 -12.81
C TYR A 33 -0.16 5.32 -14.25
N GLN A 34 -1.05 4.51 -14.83
CA GLN A 34 -1.62 4.77 -16.15
C GLN A 34 -2.43 6.06 -16.17
N GLN A 35 -3.19 6.34 -15.11
CA GLN A 35 -3.89 7.61 -14.98
C GLN A 35 -2.89 8.77 -14.88
N GLY A 36 -1.85 8.69 -14.06
CA GLY A 36 -0.82 9.72 -13.96
C GLY A 36 -0.07 9.97 -15.27
N ASP A 37 0.21 8.91 -16.04
CA ASP A 37 0.81 9.02 -17.36
C ASP A 37 -0.12 9.73 -18.37
N LEU A 38 -1.44 9.52 -18.26
CA LEU A 38 -2.44 10.20 -19.08
C LEU A 38 -2.56 11.68 -18.68
N GLU A 39 -2.61 11.98 -17.39
CA GLU A 39 -2.63 13.36 -16.87
C GLU A 39 -1.41 14.15 -17.38
N ARG A 40 -0.22 13.52 -17.34
CA ARG A 40 1.01 14.13 -17.90
C ARG A 40 0.92 14.41 -19.41
N LYS A 41 0.35 13.48 -20.19
CA LYS A 41 0.18 13.65 -21.65
C LYS A 41 -0.78 14.78 -22.00
N LEU A 42 -1.73 15.06 -21.12
CA LEU A 42 -2.75 16.10 -21.30
C LEU A 42 -2.37 17.44 -20.65
N ASP A 43 -1.12 17.57 -20.19
CA ASP A 43 -0.63 18.75 -19.45
C ASP A 43 -1.45 19.09 -18.19
N PHE A 44 -2.05 18.08 -17.55
CA PHE A 44 -2.68 18.24 -16.25
C PHE A 44 -1.70 18.02 -15.12
N SER A 45 -2.01 18.58 -13.95
CA SER A 45 -1.30 18.25 -12.72
C SER A 45 -1.50 16.77 -12.40
N ILE A 46 -0.40 16.03 -12.19
CA ILE A 46 -0.48 14.62 -11.85
C ILE A 46 -1.09 14.48 -10.45
N THR A 47 -2.08 13.63 -10.33
CA THR A 47 -2.70 13.30 -9.03
C THR A 47 -1.63 12.81 -8.05
N PRO A 48 -1.64 13.27 -6.79
CA PRO A 48 -0.67 12.82 -5.79
C PRO A 48 -0.58 11.29 -5.73
N PHE A 49 0.63 10.76 -5.69
CA PHE A 49 0.97 9.33 -5.70
C PHE A 49 0.76 8.58 -7.03
N PHE A 50 0.24 9.21 -8.09
CA PHE A 50 0.01 8.58 -9.39
C PHE A 50 1.20 8.71 -10.34
N ASP A 51 2.25 9.38 -9.92
CA ASP A 51 3.49 9.48 -10.70
C ASP A 51 4.41 8.29 -10.44
N ARG A 52 4.54 7.39 -11.43
CA ARG A 52 5.40 6.20 -11.32
C ARG A 52 6.90 6.52 -11.13
N ALA A 53 7.34 7.74 -11.47
CA ALA A 53 8.73 8.15 -11.31
C ALA A 53 9.08 8.54 -9.87
N THR A 54 8.11 9.02 -9.10
CA THR A 54 8.33 9.57 -7.76
C THR A 54 7.61 8.81 -6.65
N CYS A 55 6.56 8.05 -6.97
CA CYS A 55 5.79 7.31 -5.99
C CYS A 55 6.51 6.04 -5.54
N ASN A 56 6.62 5.87 -4.22
CA ASN A 56 6.98 4.58 -3.64
C ASN A 56 5.68 3.81 -3.32
N PRO A 57 5.37 2.71 -4.05
CA PRO A 57 4.12 1.99 -3.90
C PRO A 57 3.96 1.37 -2.51
N PHE A 58 5.05 0.94 -1.88
CA PHE A 58 4.99 0.34 -0.54
C PHE A 58 4.62 1.37 0.53
N LYS A 59 5.16 2.60 0.43
CA LYS A 59 4.79 3.70 1.33
C LYS A 59 3.34 4.13 1.15
N TYR A 60 2.88 4.20 -0.10
CA TYR A 60 1.49 4.52 -0.41
C TYR A 60 0.53 3.49 0.20
N GLN A 61 0.80 2.21 -0.04
CA GLN A 61 -0.02 1.12 0.46
C GLN A 61 0.03 0.97 1.99
N LEU A 62 1.19 1.24 2.61
CA LEU A 62 1.28 1.27 4.08
C LEU A 62 0.39 2.38 4.65
N GLY A 63 0.44 3.59 4.08
CA GLY A 63 -0.42 4.69 4.48
C GLY A 63 -1.90 4.38 4.27
N TYR A 64 -2.24 3.70 3.17
CA TYR A 64 -3.61 3.24 2.90
C TYR A 64 -4.11 2.26 3.97
N ILE A 65 -3.29 1.27 4.35
CA ILE A 65 -3.65 0.33 5.42
C ILE A 65 -3.84 1.07 6.75
N ASP A 66 -2.92 1.95 7.12
CA ASP A 66 -2.94 2.61 8.42
C ASP A 66 -4.09 3.63 8.56
N VAL A 67 -4.41 4.35 7.48
CA VAL A 67 -5.37 5.48 7.52
C VAL A 67 -6.78 5.06 7.11
N ILE A 68 -6.92 4.09 6.23
CA ILE A 68 -8.21 3.71 5.65
C ILE A 68 -8.61 2.29 6.06
N ALA A 69 -7.81 1.29 5.71
CA ALA A 69 -8.23 -0.10 5.88
C ALA A 69 -8.32 -0.50 7.36
N PHE A 70 -7.31 -0.20 8.16
CA PHE A 70 -7.27 -0.60 9.57
C PHE A 70 -8.44 0.01 10.38
N PRO A 71 -8.70 1.34 10.36
CA PRO A 71 -9.83 1.92 11.07
C PRO A 71 -11.18 1.38 10.59
N LEU A 72 -11.32 1.12 9.28
CA LEU A 72 -12.54 0.58 8.69
C LEU A 72 -12.83 -0.84 9.20
N PHE A 73 -11.85 -1.72 9.14
CA PHE A 73 -12.00 -3.10 9.61
C PHE A 73 -12.09 -3.19 11.13
N ASP A 74 -11.41 -2.33 11.86
CA ASP A 74 -11.52 -2.25 13.33
C ASP A 74 -12.96 -1.88 13.74
N THR A 75 -13.54 -0.85 13.13
CA THR A 75 -14.95 -0.47 13.32
C THR A 75 -15.90 -1.60 12.93
N PHE A 76 -15.65 -2.31 11.85
CA PHE A 76 -16.47 -3.44 11.43
C PHE A 76 -16.41 -4.58 12.44
N CYS A 77 -15.25 -4.87 13.01
CA CYS A 77 -15.05 -5.89 14.03
C CYS A 77 -15.64 -5.53 15.40
N ASP A 78 -15.95 -4.27 15.65
CA ASP A 78 -16.73 -3.88 16.85
C ASP A 78 -18.17 -4.41 16.79
N PHE A 79 -18.71 -4.60 15.59
CA PHE A 79 -20.02 -5.23 15.38
C PHE A 79 -19.94 -6.75 15.22
N LEU A 80 -18.85 -7.26 14.67
CA LEU A 80 -18.64 -8.68 14.36
C LEU A 80 -17.28 -9.13 14.92
N SER A 81 -17.21 -9.21 16.24
CA SER A 81 -15.96 -9.51 16.97
C SER A 81 -15.28 -10.82 16.54
N ASP A 82 -16.07 -11.80 16.14
CA ASP A 82 -15.57 -13.13 15.73
C ASP A 82 -14.71 -13.06 14.45
N LEU A 83 -14.82 -11.98 13.68
CA LEU A 83 -14.02 -11.78 12.47
C LEU A 83 -12.68 -11.05 12.72
N ARG A 84 -12.46 -10.52 13.91
CA ARG A 84 -11.27 -9.71 14.24
C ARG A 84 -9.97 -10.47 14.00
N GLU A 85 -9.89 -11.70 14.46
CA GLU A 85 -8.71 -12.56 14.28
C GLU A 85 -8.40 -12.71 12.79
N GLN A 86 -9.37 -13.11 12.00
CA GLN A 86 -9.22 -13.40 10.59
C GLN A 86 -8.92 -12.16 9.75
N LEU A 87 -9.58 -11.03 10.00
CA LEU A 87 -9.47 -9.83 9.16
C LEU A 87 -8.29 -8.96 9.56
N ILE A 88 -8.03 -8.80 10.85
CA ILE A 88 -6.99 -7.89 11.36
C ILE A 88 -5.70 -8.68 11.60
N THR A 89 -5.71 -9.66 12.51
CA THR A 89 -4.50 -10.33 12.96
C THR A 89 -3.89 -11.22 11.87
N GLU A 90 -4.69 -11.98 11.14
CA GLU A 90 -4.23 -12.86 10.07
C GLU A 90 -4.20 -12.18 8.69
N GLY A 91 -4.99 -11.14 8.50
CA GLY A 91 -5.13 -10.41 7.23
C GLY A 91 -4.28 -9.14 7.15
N LEU A 92 -4.73 -8.06 7.78
CA LEU A 92 -4.12 -6.73 7.64
C LEU A 92 -2.71 -6.63 8.23
N GLU A 93 -2.49 -7.14 9.44
CA GLU A 93 -1.21 -6.99 10.13
C GLU A 93 -0.03 -7.66 9.42
N PRO A 94 -0.14 -8.88 8.87
CA PRO A 94 0.95 -9.46 8.10
C PRO A 94 1.31 -8.64 6.86
N ASN A 95 0.32 -8.14 6.13
CA ASN A 95 0.52 -7.30 4.95
C ASN A 95 1.20 -5.97 5.33
N ARG A 96 0.75 -5.36 6.41
CA ARG A 96 1.36 -4.14 6.96
C ARG A 96 2.84 -4.35 7.31
N ARG A 97 3.18 -5.45 8.00
CA ARG A 97 4.57 -5.79 8.37
C ARG A 97 5.43 -6.01 7.14
N LEU A 98 4.95 -6.71 6.14
CA LEU A 98 5.68 -6.95 4.89
C LEU A 98 5.93 -5.66 4.10
N LEU A 99 4.96 -4.75 4.06
CA LEU A 99 5.14 -3.44 3.43
C LEU A 99 6.23 -2.63 4.16
N GLN A 100 6.21 -2.62 5.49
CA GLN A 100 7.24 -1.94 6.27
C GLN A 100 8.63 -2.53 6.01
N GLN A 101 8.73 -3.86 5.99
CA GLN A 101 9.99 -4.54 5.66
C GLN A 101 10.50 -4.16 4.27
N LYS A 102 9.63 -4.12 3.25
CA LYS A 102 10.00 -3.70 1.89
C LYS A 102 10.49 -2.25 1.82
N ILE A 103 9.88 -1.37 2.59
CA ILE A 103 10.33 0.02 2.69
C ILE A 103 11.74 0.10 3.29
N ASP A 104 12.00 -0.67 4.34
CA ASP A 104 13.28 -0.64 5.04
C ASP A 104 14.41 -1.30 4.20
N GLU A 105 14.11 -2.39 3.49
CA GLU A 105 15.02 -2.99 2.49
C GLU A 105 15.41 -1.99 1.40
N THR A 106 14.44 -1.23 0.87
CA THR A 106 14.69 -0.22 -0.16
C THR A 106 15.59 0.91 0.35
N LYS A 107 15.39 1.36 1.59
CA LYS A 107 16.25 2.39 2.20
C LYS A 107 17.69 1.92 2.37
N THR A 108 17.89 0.67 2.78
CA THR A 108 19.23 0.08 2.98
C THR A 108 19.99 0.01 1.66
N ILE A 109 19.34 -0.45 0.59
CA ILE A 109 19.94 -0.53 -0.75
C ILE A 109 20.36 0.87 -1.25
N MET A 110 19.53 1.89 -1.05
CA MET A 110 19.86 3.26 -1.44
C MET A 110 21.03 3.84 -0.63
N ALA A 111 21.14 3.52 0.65
CA ALA A 111 22.23 3.95 1.49
C ALA A 111 23.57 3.34 1.05
N ASP A 112 23.59 2.05 0.74
CA ASP A 112 24.78 1.33 0.26
C ASP A 112 25.27 1.86 -1.10
N GLN A 113 24.37 2.20 -2.00
CA GLN A 113 24.69 2.78 -3.31
C GLN A 113 25.27 4.21 -3.18
N GLY A 114 24.77 4.99 -2.23
CA GLY A 114 25.28 6.34 -1.94
C GLY A 114 26.72 6.33 -1.40
N GLN A 115 27.09 5.35 -0.58
CA GLN A 115 28.45 5.20 -0.06
C GLN A 115 29.45 4.73 -1.11
N SER A 116 29.02 3.88 -2.05
CA SER A 116 29.88 3.38 -3.13
C SER A 116 30.30 4.48 -4.13
N GLN A 117 29.48 5.50 -4.32
CA GLN A 117 29.78 6.63 -5.20
C GLN A 117 30.75 7.64 -4.55
N GLN A 118 30.75 7.79 -3.24
CA GLN A 118 31.69 8.68 -2.54
C GLN A 118 33.13 8.13 -2.50
N ASN A 119 33.29 6.80 -2.52
CA ASN A 119 34.61 6.15 -2.47
C ASN A 119 35.30 6.06 -3.85
N SER A 120 34.63 6.36 -4.95
CA SER A 120 35.22 6.33 -6.29
C SER A 120 35.69 7.70 -6.82
N THR A 121 35.58 8.75 -6.01
CA THR A 121 36.00 10.13 -6.34
C THR A 121 37.19 10.63 -5.50
N SER A 122 37.90 9.70 -4.85
CA SER A 122 39.10 10.05 -4.08
C SER A 122 40.35 9.46 -4.71
#